data_db139b47767e479badc07e824c7ab506
#
_entry.id   db139b47767e479badc07e824c7ab506
#
_cell.length_a   1.000
_cell.length_b   1.000
_cell.length_c   1.000
_cell.angle_alpha   90.00
_cell.angle_beta   90.00
_cell.angle_gamma   90.00
#
_symmetry.space_group_name_H-M   'P 1'
#
loop_
_entity.id
_entity.type
_entity.pdbx_description
1 polymer ?
#
loop_
_entity_poly.entity_id
_entity_poly.type
_entity_poly.pdbx_seq_one_letter_code
_entity_poly.pdbx_strand_id
1 'polypeptide(L)'
;MGWQNPPVPWREIERRLSDRPAEADGGDSPAWSRKREPYVAPPSIAAAPPARQHHSSVPYAELHCHSSFSFLDGASHPEELAEEAARLGLEALAITDHDGFYGVVRFAEAARAVGIATVFGAELTVDKLDISPGQADPDGSHLLVLARNPKGYATLARVISEAQLAGEKGAPRFTMSDLDRWASPDELNDWLVLTGCRKGLVPRTLEREGPAAAARALGSLTERFGRDNVAVELWDHGSPLDTVRNDAMVDLAIRAGVEPVATNNVHYANPNARRLASAMAAVRSRRSLDEIEGWLPAMTSAHLRSGDEQARRFARYPGVVERAAELGLACAFDLSLVA
;
A
#
# COMPACT_ATOMS: atom_id res chain seq x y z
N MET A 1 27.94 -14.09 -24.32
CA MET A 1 27.07 -15.17 -24.85
C MET A 1 25.67 -14.61 -24.94
N GLY A 2 25.15 -14.42 -26.15
CA GLY A 2 23.80 -13.93 -26.36
C GLY A 2 22.78 -15.02 -25.98
N TRP A 3 21.68 -14.62 -25.37
CA TRP A 3 20.52 -15.48 -25.15
C TRP A 3 19.99 -15.96 -26.50
N GLN A 4 19.91 -17.25 -26.70
CA GLN A 4 19.22 -17.85 -27.85
C GLN A 4 17.89 -18.39 -27.34
N ASN A 5 16.80 -17.93 -27.95
CA ASN A 5 15.49 -18.51 -27.68
C ASN A 5 15.50 -20.03 -27.96
N PRO A 6 14.88 -20.85 -27.09
CA PRO A 6 14.76 -22.28 -27.35
C PRO A 6 14.04 -22.51 -28.69
N PRO A 7 14.38 -23.57 -29.43
CA PRO A 7 13.80 -23.87 -30.75
C PRO A 7 12.38 -24.45 -30.64
N VAL A 8 11.58 -23.95 -29.70
CA VAL A 8 10.19 -24.33 -29.49
C VAL A 8 9.31 -23.09 -29.46
N PRO A 9 8.11 -23.13 -30.05
CA PRO A 9 7.16 -22.02 -29.98
C PRO A 9 6.86 -21.65 -28.54
N TRP A 10 6.67 -20.36 -28.27
CA TRP A 10 6.35 -19.85 -26.93
C TRP A 10 5.14 -20.54 -26.31
N ARG A 11 4.07 -20.77 -27.07
CA ARG A 11 2.87 -21.49 -26.63
C ARG A 11 3.14 -22.90 -26.10
N GLU A 12 4.15 -23.59 -26.63
CA GLU A 12 4.55 -24.92 -26.15
C GLU A 12 5.30 -24.84 -24.85
N ILE A 13 6.12 -23.80 -24.67
CA ILE A 13 6.78 -23.50 -23.40
C ILE A 13 5.73 -23.18 -22.33
N GLU A 14 4.79 -22.32 -22.66
CA GLU A 14 3.69 -21.92 -21.78
C GLU A 14 2.82 -23.13 -21.40
N ARG A 15 2.47 -23.99 -22.35
CA ARG A 15 1.74 -25.22 -22.09
C ARG A 15 2.45 -26.14 -21.11
N ARG A 16 3.78 -26.26 -21.22
CA ARG A 16 4.59 -27.11 -20.33
C ARG A 16 4.74 -26.52 -18.93
N LEU A 17 4.79 -25.20 -18.83
CA LEU A 17 5.00 -24.51 -17.56
C LEU A 17 3.69 -24.30 -16.78
N SER A 18 2.57 -24.13 -17.48
CA SER A 18 1.27 -23.83 -16.87
C SER A 18 0.37 -25.04 -16.65
N ASP A 19 0.76 -26.21 -17.14
CA ASP A 19 -0.08 -27.43 -17.17
C ASP A 19 -1.45 -27.23 -17.88
N ARG A 20 -1.58 -26.16 -18.67
CA ARG A 20 -2.79 -25.79 -19.42
C ARG A 20 -2.48 -25.72 -20.91
N PRO A 21 -3.41 -26.13 -21.79
CA PRO A 21 -3.24 -25.89 -23.21
C PRO A 21 -3.20 -24.36 -23.46
N ALA A 22 -2.18 -23.90 -24.19
CA ALA A 22 -2.14 -22.53 -24.65
C ALA A 22 -3.27 -22.29 -25.66
N GLU A 23 -4.20 -21.41 -25.35
CA GLU A 23 -5.31 -21.05 -26.23
C GLU A 23 -4.98 -19.83 -27.11
N ALA A 24 -3.87 -19.14 -26.87
CA ALA A 24 -3.39 -18.00 -27.62
C ALA A 24 -2.35 -18.40 -28.67
N ASP A 25 -2.07 -17.51 -29.61
CA ASP A 25 -1.08 -17.74 -30.68
C ASP A 25 0.38 -17.71 -30.21
N GLY A 26 0.61 -17.49 -28.92
CA GLY A 26 1.95 -17.45 -28.27
C GLY A 26 2.62 -16.09 -28.31
N GLY A 27 1.99 -15.07 -28.87
CA GLY A 27 2.45 -13.69 -28.83
C GLY A 27 2.03 -12.94 -27.55
N ASP A 28 1.05 -13.48 -26.85
CA ASP A 28 0.52 -12.87 -25.63
C ASP A 28 1.26 -13.39 -24.38
N SER A 29 1.73 -12.47 -23.55
CA SER A 29 2.15 -12.83 -22.20
C SER A 29 0.95 -13.32 -21.40
N PRO A 30 1.10 -14.32 -20.51
CA PRO A 30 0.04 -14.73 -19.58
C PRO A 30 -0.55 -13.56 -18.77
N ALA A 31 0.25 -12.54 -18.49
CA ALA A 31 -0.18 -11.31 -17.82
C ALA A 31 -1.06 -10.41 -18.69
N TRP A 32 -1.05 -10.58 -20.02
CA TRP A 32 -1.74 -9.75 -21.01
C TRP A 32 -2.80 -10.52 -21.80
N SER A 33 -3.01 -11.78 -21.49
CA SER A 33 -4.00 -12.60 -22.16
C SER A 33 -5.40 -11.95 -22.04
N ARG A 34 -6.05 -11.69 -23.17
CA ARG A 34 -7.45 -11.26 -23.24
C ARG A 34 -8.44 -12.29 -22.67
N LYS A 35 -7.93 -13.48 -22.36
CA LYS A 35 -8.67 -14.62 -21.82
C LYS A 35 -8.36 -14.85 -20.34
N ARG A 36 -7.91 -13.83 -19.59
CA ARG A 36 -7.79 -13.94 -18.14
C ARG A 36 -9.16 -14.34 -17.59
N GLU A 37 -9.20 -15.49 -16.90
CA GLU A 37 -10.40 -15.91 -16.22
C GLU A 37 -10.79 -14.86 -15.15
N PRO A 38 -12.09 -14.48 -15.06
CA PRO A 38 -12.57 -13.63 -13.99
C PRO A 38 -12.20 -14.24 -12.63
N TYR A 39 -11.89 -13.39 -11.65
CA TYR A 39 -11.71 -13.86 -10.29
C TYR A 39 -12.99 -14.50 -9.76
N VAL A 40 -12.85 -15.67 -9.15
CA VAL A 40 -13.94 -16.38 -8.47
C VAL A 40 -13.56 -16.50 -6.99
N ALA A 41 -14.39 -15.90 -6.12
CA ALA A 41 -14.17 -15.97 -4.69
C ALA A 41 -14.16 -17.43 -4.20
N PRO A 42 -13.23 -17.81 -3.30
CA PRO A 42 -13.21 -19.13 -2.69
C PRO A 42 -14.57 -19.49 -2.07
N PRO A 43 -15.03 -20.75 -2.18
CA PRO A 43 -16.33 -21.16 -1.61
C PRO A 43 -16.46 -20.87 -0.10
N SER A 44 -15.35 -20.86 0.62
CA SER A 44 -15.30 -20.52 2.07
C SER A 44 -15.71 -19.07 2.35
N ILE A 45 -15.54 -18.17 1.38
CA ILE A 45 -15.92 -16.76 1.48
C ILE A 45 -17.24 -16.51 0.79
N ALA A 46 -17.41 -17.02 -0.45
CA ALA A 46 -18.61 -16.86 -1.24
C ALA A 46 -19.86 -17.51 -0.62
N ALA A 47 -19.69 -18.62 0.10
CA ALA A 47 -20.77 -19.36 0.76
C ALA A 47 -21.01 -18.93 2.23
N ALA A 48 -20.18 -18.05 2.78
CA ALA A 48 -20.40 -17.55 4.13
C ALA A 48 -21.59 -16.58 4.11
N PRO A 49 -22.71 -16.89 4.80
CA PRO A 49 -23.76 -15.91 4.94
C PRO A 49 -23.21 -14.67 5.63
N PRO A 50 -23.70 -13.46 5.35
CA PRO A 50 -23.24 -12.21 5.95
C PRO A 50 -23.15 -12.25 7.48
N ALA A 51 -23.96 -13.11 8.12
CA ALA A 51 -23.98 -13.31 9.58
C ALA A 51 -22.82 -14.16 10.15
N ARG A 52 -21.93 -14.74 9.32
CA ARG A 52 -20.77 -15.54 9.79
C ARG A 52 -19.43 -14.91 9.46
N GLN A 53 -19.40 -13.77 8.83
CA GLN A 53 -18.21 -12.95 8.80
C GLN A 53 -17.94 -12.49 10.22
N HIS A 54 -16.72 -12.61 10.71
CA HIS A 54 -16.33 -12.07 12.00
C HIS A 54 -16.54 -10.56 11.96
N HIS A 55 -17.72 -10.10 12.36
CA HIS A 55 -17.92 -8.66 12.53
C HIS A 55 -17.05 -8.24 13.71
N SER A 56 -15.98 -7.51 13.41
CA SER A 56 -15.30 -6.75 14.44
C SER A 56 -16.31 -5.81 15.10
N SER A 57 -16.29 -5.72 16.44
CA SER A 57 -17.16 -4.79 17.15
C SER A 57 -16.71 -3.34 16.95
N VAL A 58 -15.45 -3.12 16.54
CA VAL A 58 -14.87 -1.84 16.21
C VAL A 58 -14.74 -1.74 14.70
N PRO A 59 -15.36 -0.72 14.05
CA PRO A 59 -15.21 -0.51 12.62
C PRO A 59 -13.76 -0.10 12.31
N TYR A 60 -13.21 -0.71 11.24
CA TYR A 60 -11.84 -0.44 10.81
C TYR A 60 -11.70 -0.57 9.30
N ALA A 61 -10.90 0.29 8.70
CA ALA A 61 -10.40 0.16 7.35
C ALA A 61 -8.87 0.20 7.36
N GLU A 62 -8.21 -0.69 6.61
CA GLU A 62 -6.78 -0.59 6.41
C GLU A 62 -6.50 0.38 5.26
N LEU A 63 -5.74 1.45 5.55
CA LEU A 63 -5.48 2.53 4.61
C LEU A 63 -4.06 2.51 4.03
N HIS A 64 -3.19 1.59 4.50
CA HIS A 64 -1.81 1.47 4.04
C HIS A 64 -1.45 0.01 3.82
N CYS A 65 -1.60 -0.46 2.58
CA CYS A 65 -1.47 -1.88 2.25
C CYS A 65 -0.76 -2.11 0.92
N HIS A 66 0.31 -2.89 0.96
CA HIS A 66 1.12 -3.29 -0.18
C HIS A 66 0.79 -4.70 -0.63
N SER A 67 0.60 -4.86 -1.94
CA SER A 67 0.45 -6.17 -2.56
C SER A 67 1.79 -6.68 -3.12
N SER A 68 1.78 -7.90 -3.69
CA SER A 68 2.93 -8.47 -4.41
C SER A 68 3.40 -7.65 -5.61
N PHE A 69 2.66 -6.61 -6.00
CA PHE A 69 3.08 -5.64 -7.02
C PHE A 69 4.01 -4.55 -6.48
N SER A 70 4.11 -4.39 -5.15
CA SER A 70 5.25 -3.76 -4.48
C SER A 70 6.39 -4.79 -4.44
N PHE A 71 7.17 -4.85 -5.54
CA PHE A 71 8.09 -5.94 -5.83
C PHE A 71 9.13 -6.16 -4.72
N LEU A 72 9.23 -7.40 -4.23
CA LEU A 72 10.07 -7.82 -3.10
C LEU A 72 9.71 -7.12 -1.76
N ASP A 73 8.54 -6.52 -1.67
CA ASP A 73 8.06 -5.85 -0.46
C ASP A 73 6.73 -6.45 0.01
N GLY A 74 5.67 -6.41 -0.81
CA GLY A 74 4.42 -7.09 -0.50
C GLY A 74 4.47 -8.59 -0.78
N ALA A 75 4.02 -9.42 0.17
CA ALA A 75 4.08 -10.88 0.11
C ALA A 75 2.71 -11.56 -0.04
N SER A 76 1.69 -10.83 -0.44
CA SER A 76 0.37 -11.38 -0.78
C SER A 76 -0.18 -10.77 -2.07
N HIS A 77 -0.90 -11.58 -2.83
CA HIS A 77 -1.59 -11.09 -4.01
C HIS A 77 -2.77 -10.17 -3.62
N PRO A 78 -3.18 -9.24 -4.49
CA PRO A 78 -4.31 -8.36 -4.24
C PRO A 78 -5.59 -9.10 -3.85
N GLU A 79 -5.83 -10.27 -4.43
CA GLU A 79 -6.97 -11.14 -4.14
C GLU A 79 -6.93 -11.67 -2.71
N GLU A 80 -5.76 -12.15 -2.24
CA GLU A 80 -5.58 -12.65 -0.87
C GLU A 80 -5.81 -11.55 0.16
N LEU A 81 -5.40 -10.32 -0.14
CA LEU A 81 -5.65 -9.17 0.72
C LEU A 81 -7.14 -8.85 0.81
N ALA A 82 -7.86 -8.85 -0.32
CA ALA A 82 -9.30 -8.60 -0.35
C ALA A 82 -10.08 -9.71 0.40
N GLU A 83 -9.72 -10.96 0.19
CA GLU A 83 -10.31 -12.12 0.89
C GLU A 83 -10.13 -12.05 2.40
N GLU A 84 -8.92 -11.74 2.85
CA GLU A 84 -8.61 -11.63 4.28
C GLU A 84 -9.28 -10.41 4.91
N ALA A 85 -9.35 -9.27 4.23
CA ALA A 85 -10.08 -8.10 4.70
C ALA A 85 -11.58 -8.40 4.91
N ALA A 86 -12.21 -9.11 3.95
CA ALA A 86 -13.59 -9.55 4.09
C ALA A 86 -13.76 -10.55 5.24
N ARG A 87 -12.84 -11.51 5.39
CA ARG A 87 -12.83 -12.48 6.51
C ARG A 87 -12.73 -11.79 7.87
N LEU A 88 -11.93 -10.73 7.98
CA LEU A 88 -11.73 -9.96 9.21
C LEU A 88 -12.85 -8.95 9.48
N GLY A 89 -13.77 -8.74 8.52
CA GLY A 89 -14.88 -7.80 8.63
C GLY A 89 -14.43 -6.34 8.61
N LEU A 90 -13.44 -6.00 7.76
CA LEU A 90 -13.04 -4.62 7.55
C LEU A 90 -14.14 -3.86 6.78
N GLU A 91 -14.30 -2.56 7.07
CA GLU A 91 -15.24 -1.69 6.35
C GLU A 91 -14.74 -1.35 4.94
N ALA A 92 -13.43 -1.13 4.81
CA ALA A 92 -12.77 -0.86 3.54
C ALA A 92 -11.31 -1.33 3.57
N LEU A 93 -10.74 -1.54 2.38
CA LEU A 93 -9.32 -1.83 2.21
C LEU A 93 -8.73 -0.90 1.15
N ALA A 94 -7.61 -0.27 1.46
CA ALA A 94 -6.80 0.43 0.48
C ALA A 94 -5.79 -0.50 -0.19
N ILE A 95 -5.45 -0.24 -1.46
CA ILE A 95 -4.25 -0.73 -2.10
C ILE A 95 -3.34 0.46 -2.38
N THR A 96 -2.10 0.41 -1.89
CA THR A 96 -1.14 1.52 -1.90
C THR A 96 0.25 1.05 -2.32
N ASP A 97 0.31 0.30 -3.41
CA ASP A 97 1.58 -0.20 -3.93
C ASP A 97 2.57 0.92 -4.26
N HIS A 98 3.86 0.62 -4.18
CA HIS A 98 4.92 1.59 -4.47
C HIS A 98 4.89 2.06 -5.92
N ASP A 99 4.88 3.37 -6.08
CA ASP A 99 5.11 4.10 -7.33
C ASP A 99 4.26 3.63 -8.52
N GLY A 100 3.07 3.02 -8.26
CA GLY A 100 2.24 2.52 -9.34
C GLY A 100 0.90 1.92 -8.96
N PHE A 101 0.09 1.65 -9.98
CA PHE A 101 -1.25 1.04 -9.89
C PHE A 101 -1.32 -0.38 -10.47
N TYR A 102 -0.23 -1.13 -10.37
CA TYR A 102 -0.09 -2.41 -11.06
C TYR A 102 -1.08 -3.49 -10.60
N GLY A 103 -1.46 -3.47 -9.32
CA GLY A 103 -2.36 -4.44 -8.70
C GLY A 103 -3.85 -4.06 -8.69
N VAL A 104 -4.20 -2.81 -9.05
CA VAL A 104 -5.54 -2.24 -8.76
C VAL A 104 -6.70 -2.96 -9.45
N VAL A 105 -6.52 -3.44 -10.68
CA VAL A 105 -7.59 -4.15 -11.41
C VAL A 105 -7.91 -5.48 -10.74
N ARG A 106 -6.88 -6.27 -10.42
CA ARG A 106 -7.04 -7.55 -9.71
C ARG A 106 -7.67 -7.34 -8.34
N PHE A 107 -7.21 -6.31 -7.63
CA PHE A 107 -7.78 -5.91 -6.34
C PHE A 107 -9.26 -5.54 -6.44
N ALA A 108 -9.64 -4.68 -7.39
CA ALA A 108 -11.02 -4.25 -7.57
C ALA A 108 -11.97 -5.40 -7.93
N GLU A 109 -11.53 -6.34 -8.78
CA GLU A 109 -12.30 -7.53 -9.13
C GLU A 109 -12.54 -8.43 -7.91
N ALA A 110 -11.48 -8.72 -7.15
CA ALA A 110 -11.57 -9.57 -5.96
C ALA A 110 -12.42 -8.89 -4.87
N ALA A 111 -12.17 -7.62 -4.59
CA ALA A 111 -12.90 -6.86 -3.58
C ALA A 111 -14.42 -6.81 -3.89
N ARG A 112 -14.79 -6.61 -5.16
CA ARG A 112 -16.19 -6.67 -5.61
C ARG A 112 -16.81 -8.05 -5.36
N ALA A 113 -16.05 -9.13 -5.65
CA ALA A 113 -16.55 -10.50 -5.48
C ALA A 113 -16.74 -10.88 -4.00
N VAL A 114 -15.96 -10.31 -3.09
CA VAL A 114 -16.07 -10.58 -1.63
C VAL A 114 -16.85 -9.50 -0.87
N GLY A 115 -17.25 -8.41 -1.55
CA GLY A 115 -18.12 -7.36 -0.99
C GLY A 115 -17.41 -6.37 -0.07
N ILE A 116 -16.09 -6.13 -0.24
CA ILE A 116 -15.34 -5.12 0.51
C ILE A 116 -15.28 -3.78 -0.24
N ALA A 117 -15.44 -2.66 0.47
CA ALA A 117 -15.26 -1.33 -0.11
C ALA A 117 -13.79 -1.06 -0.45
N THR A 118 -13.54 -0.44 -1.61
CA THR A 118 -12.18 -0.25 -2.16
C THR A 118 -11.71 1.19 -2.09
N VAL A 119 -10.49 1.37 -1.60
CA VAL A 119 -9.77 2.65 -1.65
C VAL A 119 -8.53 2.47 -2.53
N PHE A 120 -8.29 3.40 -3.44
CA PHE A 120 -7.16 3.34 -4.36
C PHE A 120 -6.17 4.45 -4.04
N GLY A 121 -4.90 4.07 -3.91
CA GLY A 121 -3.82 4.96 -3.61
C GLY A 121 -2.47 4.44 -4.07
N ALA A 122 -1.43 5.17 -3.77
CA ALA A 122 -0.05 4.75 -3.99
C ALA A 122 0.86 5.32 -2.90
N GLU A 123 1.90 4.60 -2.54
CA GLU A 123 3.00 5.13 -1.77
C GLU A 123 4.09 5.60 -2.74
N LEU A 124 4.21 6.94 -2.90
CA LEU A 124 5.15 7.56 -3.82
C LEU A 124 6.52 7.72 -3.16
N THR A 125 7.59 7.35 -3.85
CA THR A 125 8.97 7.57 -3.40
C THR A 125 9.41 8.97 -3.80
N VAL A 126 9.53 9.88 -2.82
CA VAL A 126 9.85 11.30 -3.01
C VAL A 126 11.33 11.56 -2.69
N ASP A 127 11.94 12.47 -3.46
CA ASP A 127 13.31 12.96 -3.24
C ASP A 127 14.38 11.84 -3.20
N LYS A 128 14.19 10.83 -4.02
CA LYS A 128 15.16 9.77 -4.23
C LYS A 128 16.27 10.30 -5.15
N LEU A 129 17.42 10.64 -4.56
CA LEU A 129 18.50 11.33 -5.25
C LEU A 129 19.42 10.39 -6.04
N ASP A 130 19.69 9.17 -5.55
CA ASP A 130 20.55 8.18 -6.21
C ASP A 130 20.08 6.75 -5.92
N ILE A 131 19.87 5.97 -6.98
CA ILE A 131 19.56 4.55 -6.87
C ILE A 131 20.84 3.76 -7.12
N SER A 132 21.49 3.32 -6.05
CA SER A 132 22.53 2.31 -6.18
C SER A 132 21.88 0.95 -6.43
N PRO A 133 22.18 0.28 -7.55
CA PRO A 133 21.67 -1.07 -7.79
C PRO A 133 22.01 -2.00 -6.62
N GLY A 134 21.01 -2.65 -6.05
CA GLY A 134 21.20 -3.57 -4.92
C GLY A 134 21.16 -2.94 -3.53
N GLN A 135 20.81 -1.67 -3.40
CA GLN A 135 20.51 -1.06 -2.11
C GLN A 135 19.17 -1.62 -1.61
N ALA A 136 19.22 -2.30 -0.47
CA ALA A 136 18.07 -3.01 0.09
C ALA A 136 16.93 -2.09 0.58
N ASP A 137 17.28 -0.87 0.97
CA ASP A 137 16.37 0.16 1.45
C ASP A 137 16.79 1.50 0.83
N PRO A 138 16.35 1.80 -0.41
CA PRO A 138 16.79 2.99 -1.13
C PRO A 138 16.43 4.25 -0.34
N ASP A 139 17.32 5.25 -0.39
CA ASP A 139 17.04 6.57 0.16
C ASP A 139 15.85 7.20 -0.57
N GLY A 140 15.11 8.03 0.14
CA GLY A 140 13.88 8.67 -0.29
C GLY A 140 12.89 8.76 0.87
N SER A 141 11.99 9.69 0.79
CA SER A 141 10.85 9.76 1.70
C SER A 141 9.63 9.17 1.01
N HIS A 142 8.73 8.59 1.78
CA HIS A 142 7.46 8.09 1.25
C HIS A 142 6.37 9.13 1.45
N LEU A 143 5.53 9.29 0.43
CA LEU A 143 4.31 10.06 0.47
C LEU A 143 3.15 9.12 0.16
N LEU A 144 2.35 8.81 1.17
CA LEU A 144 1.19 7.95 1.02
C LEU A 144 -0.02 8.78 0.60
N VAL A 145 -0.53 8.52 -0.59
CA VAL A 145 -1.64 9.24 -1.20
C VAL A 145 -2.80 8.30 -1.48
N LEU A 146 -3.98 8.64 -0.98
CA LEU A 146 -5.24 7.98 -1.28
C LEU A 146 -6.12 8.89 -2.14
N ALA A 147 -6.70 8.36 -3.22
CA ALA A 147 -7.66 9.09 -4.02
C ALA A 147 -9.01 9.15 -3.28
N ARG A 148 -9.58 10.34 -3.14
CA ARG A 148 -10.91 10.52 -2.53
C ARG A 148 -12.07 10.16 -3.46
N ASN A 149 -11.78 10.12 -4.77
CA ASN A 149 -12.80 9.89 -5.81
C ASN A 149 -12.11 9.54 -7.14
N PRO A 150 -12.87 9.19 -8.20
CA PRO A 150 -12.32 8.89 -9.52
C PRO A 150 -11.44 10.00 -10.13
N LYS A 151 -11.75 11.28 -9.87
CA LYS A 151 -10.94 12.40 -10.37
C LYS A 151 -9.56 12.44 -9.68
N GLY A 152 -9.53 12.27 -8.35
CA GLY A 152 -8.28 12.15 -7.60
C GLY A 152 -7.43 10.96 -8.06
N TYR A 153 -8.07 9.83 -8.39
CA TYR A 153 -7.38 8.68 -8.97
C TYR A 153 -6.75 9.01 -10.32
N ALA A 154 -7.49 9.66 -11.23
CA ALA A 154 -6.97 10.07 -12.54
C ALA A 154 -5.79 11.04 -12.42
N THR A 155 -5.86 12.00 -11.49
CA THR A 155 -4.75 12.91 -11.17
C THR A 155 -3.53 12.13 -10.66
N LEU A 156 -3.73 11.19 -9.74
CA LEU A 156 -2.64 10.37 -9.19
C LEU A 156 -2.01 9.47 -10.26
N ALA A 157 -2.83 8.88 -11.15
CA ALA A 157 -2.34 8.10 -12.28
C ALA A 157 -1.46 8.94 -13.23
N ARG A 158 -1.86 10.17 -13.50
CA ARG A 158 -1.07 11.12 -14.30
C ARG A 158 0.26 11.46 -13.63
N VAL A 159 0.24 11.80 -12.33
CA VAL A 159 1.45 12.11 -11.56
C VAL A 159 2.42 10.92 -11.54
N ILE A 160 1.93 9.71 -11.32
CA ILE A 160 2.74 8.48 -11.40
C ILE A 160 3.36 8.34 -12.80
N SER A 161 2.58 8.56 -13.87
CA SER A 161 3.06 8.46 -15.24
C SER A 161 4.17 9.47 -15.54
N GLU A 162 4.00 10.72 -15.11
CA GLU A 162 5.02 11.77 -15.27
C GLU A 162 6.30 11.42 -14.50
N ALA A 163 6.18 10.89 -13.27
CA ALA A 163 7.33 10.45 -12.48
C ALA A 163 8.09 9.30 -13.14
N GLN A 164 7.36 8.31 -13.70
CA GLN A 164 7.96 7.20 -14.44
C GLN A 164 8.67 7.68 -15.71
N LEU A 165 8.08 8.62 -16.45
CA LEU A 165 8.69 9.21 -17.65
C LEU A 165 9.90 10.12 -17.35
N ALA A 166 9.91 10.75 -16.19
CA ALA A 166 11.02 11.59 -15.75
C ALA A 166 12.21 10.79 -15.19
N GLY A 167 11.99 9.53 -14.82
CA GLY A 167 12.98 8.61 -14.26
C GLY A 167 13.46 7.54 -15.24
N GLU A 168 13.99 6.46 -14.68
CA GLU A 168 14.38 5.26 -15.41
C GLU A 168 13.47 4.09 -15.03
N LYS A 169 13.47 3.02 -15.81
CA LYS A 169 12.66 1.83 -15.54
C LYS A 169 12.90 1.27 -14.12
N GLY A 170 11.86 1.24 -13.30
CA GLY A 170 11.92 0.80 -11.91
C GLY A 170 12.54 1.83 -10.95
N ALA A 171 12.73 3.05 -11.43
CA ALA A 171 13.29 4.15 -10.66
C ALA A 171 12.62 5.47 -11.07
N PRO A 172 11.35 5.67 -10.74
CA PRO A 172 10.66 6.91 -11.03
C PRO A 172 11.35 8.07 -10.31
N ARG A 173 11.33 9.24 -10.94
CA ARG A 173 11.84 10.47 -10.34
C ARG A 173 10.67 11.36 -9.98
N PHE A 174 10.55 11.62 -8.69
CA PHE A 174 9.49 12.44 -8.13
C PHE A 174 10.04 13.31 -7.00
N THR A 175 9.80 14.62 -7.09
CA THR A 175 10.08 15.58 -6.02
C THR A 175 8.82 16.32 -5.63
N MET A 176 8.77 16.89 -4.42
CA MET A 176 7.60 17.69 -4.01
C MET A 176 7.38 18.92 -4.91
N SER A 177 8.43 19.46 -5.54
CA SER A 177 8.30 20.55 -6.51
C SER A 177 7.80 20.10 -7.90
N ASP A 178 8.01 18.83 -8.27
CA ASP A 178 7.43 18.28 -9.51
C ASP A 178 5.92 18.18 -9.40
N LEU A 179 5.40 17.90 -8.20
CA LEU A 179 3.97 17.83 -7.95
C LEU A 179 3.26 19.15 -8.31
N ASP A 180 3.85 20.30 -7.97
CA ASP A 180 3.29 21.62 -8.31
C ASP A 180 3.18 21.87 -9.82
N ARG A 181 4.01 21.16 -10.61
CA ARG A 181 3.99 21.22 -12.05
C ARG A 181 2.99 20.23 -12.68
N TRP A 182 2.78 19.09 -12.04
CA TRP A 182 1.97 18.00 -12.59
C TRP A 182 0.53 17.99 -12.12
N ALA A 183 0.22 18.69 -11.03
CA ALA A 183 -1.14 18.80 -10.50
C ALA A 183 -1.39 20.21 -9.96
N SER A 184 -2.58 20.75 -10.23
CA SER A 184 -3.00 22.02 -9.64
C SER A 184 -3.42 21.85 -8.18
N PRO A 185 -3.41 22.93 -7.38
CA PRO A 185 -3.89 22.85 -6.01
C PRO A 185 -5.34 22.32 -5.89
N ASP A 186 -6.22 22.66 -6.82
CA ASP A 186 -7.60 22.15 -6.84
C ASP A 186 -7.69 20.66 -7.08
N GLU A 187 -6.78 20.10 -7.91
CA GLU A 187 -6.71 18.66 -8.15
C GLU A 187 -6.16 17.91 -6.95
N LEU A 188 -5.26 18.52 -6.16
CA LEU A 188 -4.72 17.93 -4.93
C LEU A 188 -5.77 17.85 -3.81
N ASN A 189 -6.85 18.63 -3.86
CA ASN A 189 -7.96 18.53 -2.91
C ASN A 189 -8.74 17.22 -3.03
N ASP A 190 -8.63 16.51 -4.16
CA ASP A 190 -9.22 15.20 -4.36
C ASP A 190 -8.37 14.04 -3.79
N TRP A 191 -7.34 14.36 -3.00
CA TRP A 191 -6.46 13.40 -2.32
C TRP A 191 -6.62 13.47 -0.79
N LEU A 192 -6.39 12.33 -0.14
CA LEU A 192 -6.08 12.24 1.28
C LEU A 192 -4.62 11.78 1.38
N VAL A 193 -3.81 12.53 2.11
CA VAL A 193 -2.38 12.26 2.30
C VAL A 193 -2.15 11.82 3.74
N LEU A 194 -1.58 10.62 3.91
CA LEU A 194 -1.13 10.15 5.22
C LEU A 194 0.37 10.45 5.39
N THR A 195 0.79 10.73 6.63
CA THR A 195 2.20 11.03 6.92
C THR A 195 3.16 9.88 6.64
N GLY A 196 2.63 8.70 6.36
CA GLY A 196 3.38 7.51 5.97
C GLY A 196 3.98 6.74 7.14
N CYS A 197 4.59 5.61 6.79
CA CYS A 197 5.29 4.72 7.71
C CYS A 197 6.65 5.29 8.15
N ARG A 198 7.55 4.45 8.64
CA ARG A 198 8.92 4.82 9.07
C ARG A 198 9.68 5.71 8.06
N LYS A 199 9.44 5.54 6.76
CA LYS A 199 10.03 6.35 5.69
C LYS A 199 9.18 7.56 5.30
N GLY A 200 8.00 7.71 5.85
CA GLY A 200 7.16 8.88 5.63
C GLY A 200 7.89 10.17 5.99
N LEU A 201 7.61 11.25 5.28
CA LEU A 201 8.32 12.52 5.45
C LEU A 201 8.34 12.99 6.92
N VAL A 202 7.20 12.95 7.60
CA VAL A 202 7.07 13.43 8.98
C VAL A 202 7.74 12.50 10.00
N PRO A 203 7.44 11.18 10.06
CA PRO A 203 8.07 10.29 11.03
C PRO A 203 9.58 10.13 10.81
N ARG A 204 10.07 10.14 9.57
CA ARG A 204 11.51 10.14 9.26
C ARG A 204 12.20 11.40 9.78
N THR A 205 11.59 12.57 9.58
CA THR A 205 12.11 13.84 10.09
C THR A 205 12.09 13.87 11.62
N LEU A 206 11.03 13.32 12.24
CA LEU A 206 10.95 13.17 13.70
C LEU A 206 12.13 12.37 14.24
N GLU A 207 12.44 11.24 13.63
CA GLU A 207 13.53 10.36 14.07
C GLU A 207 14.91 10.99 13.88
N ARG A 208 15.14 11.69 12.77
CA ARG A 208 16.45 12.22 12.40
C ARG A 208 16.74 13.60 12.98
N GLU A 209 15.76 14.46 13.06
CA GLU A 209 15.91 15.90 13.33
C GLU A 209 15.09 16.38 14.53
N GLY A 210 14.21 15.52 15.06
CA GLY A 210 13.42 15.79 16.24
C GLY A 210 12.09 16.52 15.98
N PRO A 211 11.32 16.77 17.07
CA PRO A 211 9.91 17.21 16.97
C PRO A 211 9.71 18.56 16.28
N ALA A 212 10.62 19.51 16.43
CA ALA A 212 10.49 20.84 15.82
C ALA A 212 10.61 20.77 14.28
N ALA A 213 11.50 19.92 13.77
CA ALA A 213 11.62 19.70 12.33
C ALA A 213 10.42 18.93 11.77
N ALA A 214 9.97 17.90 12.49
CA ALA A 214 8.77 17.15 12.13
C ALA A 214 7.50 18.03 12.08
N ALA A 215 7.37 18.99 13.01
CA ALA A 215 6.27 19.96 12.98
C ALA A 215 6.31 20.83 11.73
N ARG A 216 7.50 21.26 11.28
CA ARG A 216 7.62 22.00 10.01
C ARG A 216 7.28 21.12 8.80
N ALA A 217 7.73 19.87 8.81
CA ALA A 217 7.39 18.92 7.74
C ALA A 217 5.87 18.67 7.65
N LEU A 218 5.18 18.49 8.79
CA LEU A 218 3.72 18.38 8.82
C LEU A 218 3.05 19.68 8.35
N GLY A 219 3.57 20.85 8.77
CA GLY A 219 3.10 22.15 8.30
C GLY A 219 3.18 22.28 6.77
N SER A 220 4.30 21.88 6.17
CA SER A 220 4.45 21.90 4.71
C SER A 220 3.45 20.98 3.99
N LEU A 221 3.11 19.83 4.56
CA LEU A 221 2.07 18.95 4.00
C LEU A 221 0.69 19.61 4.09
N THR A 222 0.33 20.20 5.25
CA THR A 222 -0.96 20.85 5.43
C THR A 222 -1.11 22.14 4.61
N GLU A 223 -0.03 22.86 4.37
CA GLU A 223 -0.02 24.03 3.47
C GLU A 223 -0.26 23.61 2.01
N ARG A 224 0.32 22.49 1.58
CA ARG A 224 0.22 22.02 0.20
C ARG A 224 -1.10 21.34 -0.12
N PHE A 225 -1.55 20.44 0.74
CA PHE A 225 -2.73 19.59 0.48
C PHE A 225 -4.01 20.09 1.15
N GLY A 226 -3.90 21.06 2.05
CA GLY A 226 -4.99 21.44 2.93
C GLY A 226 -5.05 20.57 4.19
N ARG A 227 -5.40 21.17 5.31
CA ARG A 227 -5.42 20.49 6.62
C ARG A 227 -6.37 19.30 6.65
N ASP A 228 -7.55 19.42 6.04
CA ASP A 228 -8.59 18.39 6.01
C ASP A 228 -8.24 17.22 5.07
N ASN A 229 -7.18 17.38 4.30
CA ASN A 229 -6.65 16.39 3.36
C ASN A 229 -5.37 15.73 3.86
N VAL A 230 -4.95 15.99 5.09
CA VAL A 230 -3.78 15.36 5.70
C VAL A 230 -4.20 14.64 6.98
N ALA A 231 -3.73 13.40 7.17
CA ALA A 231 -3.89 12.67 8.41
C ALA A 231 -2.54 12.16 8.93
N VAL A 232 -2.36 12.21 10.25
CA VAL A 232 -1.15 11.71 10.90
C VAL A 232 -1.29 10.21 11.10
N GLU A 233 -0.49 9.43 10.40
CA GLU A 233 -0.50 7.98 10.45
C GLU A 233 0.21 7.45 11.69
N LEU A 234 -0.45 6.54 12.40
CA LEU A 234 0.08 5.79 13.53
C LEU A 234 0.08 4.31 13.18
N TRP A 235 1.19 3.61 13.46
CA TRP A 235 1.29 2.16 13.30
C TRP A 235 1.97 1.51 14.50
N ASP A 236 1.65 0.25 14.75
CA ASP A 236 2.23 -0.53 15.84
C ASP A 236 2.55 -1.96 15.35
N HIS A 237 3.83 -2.22 15.13
CA HIS A 237 4.36 -3.53 14.76
C HIS A 237 4.93 -4.29 15.96
N GLY A 238 4.80 -3.75 17.17
CA GLY A 238 5.31 -4.34 18.41
C GLY A 238 6.79 -4.02 18.66
N SER A 239 7.34 -2.99 18.02
CA SER A 239 8.66 -2.48 18.35
C SER A 239 8.60 -1.71 19.69
N PRO A 240 9.62 -1.83 20.56
CA PRO A 240 9.67 -1.05 21.80
C PRO A 240 9.58 0.47 21.59
N LEU A 241 9.96 0.96 20.41
CA LEU A 241 9.93 2.40 20.08
C LEU A 241 8.59 2.86 19.46
N ASP A 242 7.67 1.94 19.13
CA ASP A 242 6.42 2.32 18.49
C ASP A 242 5.58 3.26 19.35
N THR A 243 5.48 2.99 20.66
CA THR A 243 4.73 3.87 21.58
C THR A 243 5.34 5.28 21.67
N VAL A 244 6.66 5.39 21.81
CA VAL A 244 7.35 6.68 21.90
C VAL A 244 7.15 7.50 20.62
N ARG A 245 7.27 6.86 19.46
CA ARG A 245 7.01 7.49 18.17
C ARG A 245 5.54 7.93 18.06
N ASN A 246 4.60 7.05 18.37
CA ASN A 246 3.18 7.35 18.26
C ASN A 246 2.76 8.47 19.23
N ASP A 247 3.28 8.51 20.46
CA ASP A 247 3.06 9.63 21.39
C ASP A 247 3.51 10.96 20.77
N ALA A 248 4.69 11.00 20.18
CA ALA A 248 5.22 12.21 19.54
C ALA A 248 4.40 12.60 18.28
N MET A 249 3.95 11.61 17.49
CA MET A 249 3.11 11.86 16.31
C MET A 249 1.73 12.40 16.71
N VAL A 250 1.11 11.88 17.77
CA VAL A 250 -0.16 12.40 18.31
C VAL A 250 0.01 13.82 18.82
N ASP A 251 1.08 14.11 19.53
CA ASP A 251 1.42 15.49 19.98
C ASP A 251 1.52 16.46 18.79
N LEU A 252 2.18 16.05 17.71
CA LEU A 252 2.27 16.83 16.48
C LEU A 252 0.92 17.05 15.84
N ALA A 253 0.09 16.00 15.75
CA ALA A 253 -1.26 16.05 15.22
C ALA A 253 -2.13 17.06 15.96
N ILE A 254 -2.16 16.98 17.30
CA ILE A 254 -2.94 17.89 18.15
C ILE A 254 -2.50 19.34 17.93
N ARG A 255 -1.20 19.63 17.92
CA ARG A 255 -0.66 20.99 17.73
C ARG A 255 -0.95 21.55 16.35
N ALA A 256 -0.96 20.72 15.34
CA ALA A 256 -1.26 21.10 13.95
C ALA A 256 -2.77 21.17 13.65
N GLY A 257 -3.62 20.65 14.53
CA GLY A 257 -5.05 20.48 14.31
C GLY A 257 -5.33 19.50 13.17
N VAL A 258 -4.55 18.43 13.07
CA VAL A 258 -4.66 17.35 12.08
C VAL A 258 -5.08 16.08 12.81
N GLU A 259 -5.96 15.29 12.19
CA GLU A 259 -6.46 14.07 12.80
C GLU A 259 -5.42 12.94 12.74
N PRO A 260 -5.18 12.20 13.84
CA PRO A 260 -4.42 10.97 13.79
C PRO A 260 -5.30 9.79 13.33
N VAL A 261 -4.69 8.82 12.63
CA VAL A 261 -5.35 7.63 12.09
C VAL A 261 -4.48 6.41 12.29
N ALA A 262 -5.08 5.27 12.69
CA ALA A 262 -4.38 4.00 12.81
C ALA A 262 -4.33 3.27 11.46
N THR A 263 -3.15 2.74 11.12
CA THR A 263 -2.95 1.78 10.04
C THR A 263 -2.08 0.62 10.54
N ASN A 264 -1.80 -0.35 9.68
CA ASN A 264 -0.81 -1.38 9.98
C ASN A 264 0.32 -1.45 8.98
N ASN A 265 0.37 -0.56 7.98
CA ASN A 265 1.37 -0.64 6.92
C ASN A 265 1.56 -2.10 6.46
N VAL A 266 0.49 -2.65 5.89
CA VAL A 266 0.35 -4.08 5.60
C VAL A 266 1.22 -4.50 4.43
N HIS A 267 1.97 -5.58 4.60
CA HIS A 267 2.80 -6.17 3.55
C HIS A 267 2.36 -7.60 3.18
N TYR A 268 1.43 -8.19 3.91
CA TYR A 268 0.87 -9.51 3.61
C TYR A 268 -0.47 -9.73 4.30
N ALA A 269 -1.30 -10.61 3.73
CA ALA A 269 -2.67 -10.80 4.18
C ALA A 269 -2.77 -11.35 5.61
N ASN A 270 -2.04 -12.41 5.93
CA ASN A 270 -2.16 -13.12 7.19
C ASN A 270 -0.79 -13.58 7.73
N PRO A 271 -0.68 -13.97 9.01
CA PRO A 271 0.60 -14.34 9.63
C PRO A 271 1.36 -15.49 8.95
N ASN A 272 0.69 -16.35 8.18
CA ASN A 272 1.33 -17.47 7.49
C ASN A 272 2.29 -17.01 6.40
N ALA A 273 2.01 -15.86 5.77
CA ALA A 273 2.86 -15.28 4.73
C ALA A 273 4.15 -14.63 5.28
N ARG A 274 4.31 -14.53 6.61
CA ARG A 274 5.50 -13.94 7.25
C ARG A 274 6.81 -14.54 6.75
N ARG A 275 6.87 -15.86 6.58
CA ARG A 275 8.09 -16.54 6.11
C ARG A 275 8.45 -16.13 4.69
N LEU A 276 7.46 -15.99 3.83
CA LEU A 276 7.64 -15.49 2.47
C LEU A 276 8.13 -14.04 2.50
N ALA A 277 7.50 -13.18 3.29
CA ALA A 277 7.92 -11.78 3.45
C ALA A 277 9.38 -11.68 3.92
N SER A 278 9.80 -12.51 4.89
CA SER A 278 11.19 -12.56 5.35
C SER A 278 12.16 -13.01 4.25
N ALA A 279 11.79 -14.03 3.47
CA ALA A 279 12.60 -14.49 2.34
C ALA A 279 12.73 -13.42 1.25
N MET A 280 11.65 -12.70 0.95
CA MET A 280 11.67 -11.58 0.00
C MET A 280 12.56 -10.43 0.48
N ALA A 281 12.51 -10.10 1.78
CA ALA A 281 13.40 -9.11 2.38
C ALA A 281 14.89 -9.53 2.26
N ALA A 282 15.21 -10.81 2.45
CA ALA A 282 16.56 -11.34 2.24
C ALA A 282 17.02 -11.20 0.78
N VAL A 283 16.14 -11.54 -0.17
CA VAL A 283 16.41 -11.34 -1.60
C VAL A 283 16.62 -9.87 -1.93
N ARG A 284 15.76 -8.97 -1.43
CA ARG A 284 15.86 -7.53 -1.63
C ARG A 284 17.18 -6.98 -1.07
N SER A 285 17.54 -7.41 0.15
CA SER A 285 18.78 -6.99 0.80
C SER A 285 20.04 -7.65 0.22
N ARG A 286 19.89 -8.68 -0.60
CA ARG A 286 20.99 -9.54 -1.08
C ARG A 286 21.83 -10.14 0.05
N ARG A 287 21.17 -10.52 1.14
CA ARG A 287 21.77 -11.12 2.34
C ARG A 287 21.06 -12.41 2.70
N SER A 288 21.70 -13.23 3.51
CA SER A 288 21.07 -14.39 4.11
C SER A 288 20.04 -13.97 5.17
N LEU A 289 19.14 -14.88 5.54
CA LEU A 289 18.15 -14.63 6.61
C LEU A 289 18.82 -14.31 7.95
N ASP A 290 19.98 -14.88 8.23
CA ASP A 290 20.71 -14.64 9.48
C ASP A 290 21.37 -13.27 9.52
N GLU A 291 21.60 -12.64 8.37
CA GLU A 291 22.25 -11.32 8.27
C GLU A 291 21.26 -10.15 8.19
N ILE A 292 19.95 -10.43 8.11
CA ILE A 292 18.90 -9.39 7.96
C ILE A 292 18.13 -9.09 9.24
N GLU A 293 18.62 -9.55 10.39
CA GLU A 293 17.93 -9.43 11.67
C GLU A 293 17.46 -7.99 11.96
N GLY A 294 18.28 -6.99 11.67
CA GLY A 294 17.93 -5.57 11.82
C GLY A 294 16.88 -5.05 10.81
N TRP A 295 16.54 -5.83 9.78
CA TRP A 295 15.56 -5.49 8.75
C TRP A 295 14.16 -6.09 9.01
N LEU A 296 14.10 -7.12 9.84
CA LEU A 296 12.90 -7.92 10.08
C LEU A 296 11.87 -7.31 11.04
N PRO A 297 12.20 -6.42 12.01
CA PRO A 297 11.23 -6.00 13.01
C PRO A 297 9.95 -5.40 12.43
N ALA A 298 10.06 -4.60 11.39
CA ALA A 298 8.91 -3.95 10.75
C ALA A 298 8.00 -4.92 9.97
N MET A 299 8.50 -6.11 9.61
CA MET A 299 7.76 -7.06 8.76
C MET A 299 7.11 -8.20 9.56
N THR A 300 7.43 -8.36 10.85
CA THR A 300 6.98 -9.52 11.64
C THR A 300 5.50 -9.48 11.99
N SER A 301 4.85 -8.34 11.89
CA SER A 301 3.44 -8.15 12.25
C SER A 301 2.68 -7.23 11.27
N ALA A 302 3.23 -7.03 10.07
CA ALA A 302 2.65 -6.23 9.00
C ALA A 302 1.59 -7.01 8.20
N HIS A 303 0.66 -7.67 8.88
CA HIS A 303 -0.48 -8.38 8.28
C HIS A 303 -1.79 -7.65 8.56
N LEU A 304 -2.83 -7.96 7.79
CA LEU A 304 -4.16 -7.43 8.04
C LEU A 304 -4.66 -7.86 9.43
N ARG A 305 -5.32 -6.95 10.13
CA ARG A 305 -5.89 -7.14 11.46
C ARG A 305 -7.34 -6.69 11.49
N SER A 306 -8.13 -7.31 12.34
CA SER A 306 -9.50 -6.85 12.62
C SER A 306 -9.50 -5.52 13.40
N GLY A 307 -10.60 -4.78 13.33
CA GLY A 307 -10.77 -3.57 14.13
C GLY A 307 -10.65 -3.83 15.64
N ASP A 308 -11.12 -4.96 16.14
CA ASP A 308 -10.97 -5.34 17.55
C ASP A 308 -9.50 -5.56 17.94
N GLU A 309 -8.68 -6.09 17.04
CA GLU A 309 -7.24 -6.25 17.30
C GLU A 309 -6.54 -4.89 17.28
N GLN A 310 -6.86 -4.05 16.28
CA GLN A 310 -6.33 -2.69 16.22
C GLN A 310 -6.75 -1.86 17.42
N ALA A 311 -8.01 -1.91 17.86
CA ALA A 311 -8.49 -1.19 19.03
C ALA A 311 -7.72 -1.58 20.31
N ARG A 312 -7.37 -2.86 20.48
CA ARG A 312 -6.52 -3.28 21.60
C ARG A 312 -5.10 -2.71 21.53
N ARG A 313 -4.52 -2.67 20.32
CA ARG A 313 -3.17 -2.12 20.10
C ARG A 313 -3.12 -0.62 20.31
N PHE A 314 -4.14 0.07 19.79
CA PHE A 314 -4.24 1.53 19.86
C PHE A 314 -5.08 2.03 21.06
N ALA A 315 -5.30 1.20 22.10
CA ALA A 315 -6.09 1.58 23.28
C ALA A 315 -5.58 2.87 23.96
N ARG A 316 -4.29 3.20 23.79
CA ARG A 316 -3.67 4.45 24.27
C ARG A 316 -4.14 5.69 23.48
N TYR A 317 -4.65 5.52 22.26
CA TYR A 317 -5.04 6.57 21.34
C TYR A 317 -6.49 6.38 20.88
N PRO A 318 -7.48 6.72 21.75
CA PRO A 318 -8.89 6.47 21.44
C PRO A 318 -9.35 7.17 20.15
N GLY A 319 -10.19 6.51 19.37
CA GLY A 319 -10.81 7.06 18.15
C GLY A 319 -9.98 6.92 16.86
N VAL A 320 -8.68 6.59 16.93
CA VAL A 320 -7.82 6.52 15.74
C VAL A 320 -8.15 5.33 14.82
N VAL A 321 -8.74 4.26 15.38
CA VAL A 321 -9.14 3.06 14.63
C VAL A 321 -10.46 3.31 13.90
N GLU A 322 -11.44 3.86 14.59
CA GLU A 322 -12.72 4.26 14.02
C GLU A 322 -12.54 5.34 12.94
N ARG A 323 -11.59 6.26 13.16
CA ARG A 323 -11.23 7.27 12.17
C ARG A 323 -10.73 6.65 10.86
N ALA A 324 -10.00 5.53 10.92
CA ALA A 324 -9.57 4.82 9.71
C ALA A 324 -10.77 4.30 8.91
N ALA A 325 -11.80 3.80 9.55
CA ALA A 325 -13.04 3.38 8.88
C ALA A 325 -13.77 4.58 8.22
N GLU A 326 -13.91 5.69 8.95
CA GLU A 326 -14.53 6.91 8.42
C GLU A 326 -13.81 7.44 7.18
N LEU A 327 -12.48 7.57 7.24
CA LEU A 327 -11.67 8.02 6.12
C LEU A 327 -11.69 7.02 4.96
N GLY A 328 -11.62 5.72 5.26
CA GLY A 328 -11.70 4.67 4.27
C GLY A 328 -13.02 4.70 3.49
N LEU A 329 -14.13 4.78 4.18
CA LEU A 329 -15.45 4.88 3.54
C LEU A 329 -15.63 6.20 2.77
N ALA A 330 -15.08 7.30 3.26
CA ALA A 330 -15.11 8.60 2.56
C ALA A 330 -14.27 8.62 1.27
N CYS A 331 -13.25 7.75 1.17
CA CYS A 331 -12.40 7.59 -0.02
C CYS A 331 -12.81 6.39 -0.91
N ALA A 332 -13.85 5.64 -0.52
CA ALA A 332 -14.23 4.44 -1.25
C ALA A 332 -14.99 4.74 -2.54
N PHE A 333 -14.59 4.12 -3.64
CA PHE A 333 -15.32 4.14 -4.91
C PHE A 333 -15.04 2.89 -5.75
N ASP A 334 -15.90 2.64 -6.75
CA ASP A 334 -15.71 1.54 -7.70
C ASP A 334 -14.80 1.99 -8.86
N LEU A 335 -13.76 1.21 -9.16
CA LEU A 335 -12.83 1.50 -10.25
C LEU A 335 -13.51 1.58 -11.63
N SER A 336 -14.63 0.89 -11.82
CA SER A 336 -15.42 0.96 -13.08
C SER A 336 -15.90 2.37 -13.41
N LEU A 337 -15.92 3.28 -12.43
CA LEU A 337 -16.29 4.69 -12.64
C LEU A 337 -15.18 5.52 -13.28
N VAL A 338 -13.98 4.95 -13.44
CA VAL A 338 -12.80 5.63 -13.98
C VAL A 338 -12.55 5.28 -15.45
N ALA A 339 -13.13 4.20 -15.94
CA ALA A 339 -12.94 3.67 -17.30
C ALA A 339 -13.82 4.36 -18.33
#